data_39edfac6f0bd465e3ad0ad096d73a6dc
#
_entry.id   39edfac6f0bd465e3ad0ad096d73a6dc
#
_cell.length_a   1.000
_cell.length_b   1.000
_cell.length_c   1.000
_cell.angle_alpha   90.00
_cell.angle_beta   90.00
_cell.angle_gamma   90.00
#
_symmetry.space_group_name_H-M   'P 1'
#
loop_
_entity.id
_entity.type
_entity.pdbx_description
1 polymer ?
#
loop_
_entity_poly.entity_id
_entity_poly.type
_entity_poly.pdbx_seq_one_letter_code
_entity_poly.pdbx_strand_id
1 'polypeptide(L)'
;MPIPAPNISKIKGLTNAEVEASRAKYGRNVLSSKKDYTFLLAIKSILKEPMVILLLVASSIYFISGEIGDGFFLASAIILVAIISLHQDSRSRNAIEKLKIYSQPYCKVIRNGSTEELISEDLVIGDHLILDEGTFVTADGCIIHSNDFSVNESILTGEAFSVFKDKTKKDNMVYSGTFVTSGLAIVKITNIGNDTRLGKIGKSLESITEEKTPLETQISVFVKKMVFAGTIIFLIVWIINYYQSYN
;
A
#
# COMPACT_ATOMS: atom_id res chain seq x y z
N MET A 1 7.07 29.90 -31.67
CA MET A 1 6.18 30.94 -31.15
C MET A 1 5.85 30.58 -29.72
N PRO A 2 6.00 31.49 -28.74
CA PRO A 2 5.56 31.21 -27.41
C PRO A 2 4.05 31.04 -27.39
N ILE A 3 3.57 29.89 -26.91
CA ILE A 3 2.14 29.58 -26.77
C ILE A 3 1.58 30.62 -25.78
N PRO A 4 0.47 31.35 -26.16
CA PRO A 4 -0.12 32.31 -25.25
C PRO A 4 -0.57 31.58 -23.99
N ALA A 5 -0.01 32.01 -22.84
CA ALA A 5 -0.42 31.49 -21.58
C ALA A 5 -1.94 31.58 -21.45
N PRO A 6 -2.64 30.49 -21.07
CA PRO A 6 -4.08 30.54 -20.89
C PRO A 6 -4.43 31.68 -19.95
N ASN A 7 -5.53 32.35 -20.21
CA ASN A 7 -5.98 33.48 -19.38
C ASN A 7 -6.47 32.96 -18.03
N ILE A 8 -5.51 32.50 -17.21
CA ILE A 8 -5.69 31.89 -15.89
C ILE A 8 -6.42 32.86 -14.96
N SER A 9 -6.35 34.16 -15.24
CA SER A 9 -6.94 35.22 -14.42
C SER A 9 -8.47 35.17 -14.28
N LYS A 10 -9.18 34.33 -15.06
CA LYS A 10 -10.64 34.18 -14.94
C LYS A 10 -11.05 32.98 -14.06
N ILE A 11 -10.12 32.08 -13.71
CA ILE A 11 -10.43 30.88 -12.93
C ILE A 11 -10.03 31.17 -11.47
N LYS A 12 -11.02 31.36 -10.60
CA LYS A 12 -10.76 31.68 -9.18
C LYS A 12 -10.31 30.46 -8.37
N GLY A 13 -10.65 29.24 -8.80
CA GLY A 13 -10.42 28.04 -8.01
C GLY A 13 -11.23 28.00 -6.72
N LEU A 14 -10.94 27.03 -5.84
CA LEU A 14 -11.57 26.93 -4.54
C LEU A 14 -10.97 27.95 -3.55
N THR A 15 -11.79 28.43 -2.62
CA THR A 15 -11.35 29.18 -1.42
C THR A 15 -10.86 28.21 -0.36
N ASN A 16 -10.08 28.71 0.61
CA ASN A 16 -9.57 27.86 1.72
C ASN A 16 -10.72 27.21 2.51
N ALA A 17 -11.83 27.92 2.73
CA ALA A 17 -12.99 27.35 3.40
C ALA A 17 -13.64 26.20 2.61
N GLU A 18 -13.72 26.32 1.28
CA GLU A 18 -14.24 25.25 0.41
C GLU A 18 -13.29 24.06 0.35
N VAL A 19 -11.97 24.28 0.38
CA VAL A 19 -10.96 23.22 0.47
C VAL A 19 -11.13 22.42 1.76
N GLU A 20 -11.27 23.10 2.90
CA GLU A 20 -11.48 22.44 4.19
C GLU A 20 -12.80 21.64 4.21
N ALA A 21 -13.88 22.24 3.71
CA ALA A 21 -15.18 21.58 3.60
C ALA A 21 -15.11 20.31 2.69
N SER A 22 -14.43 20.42 1.54
CA SER A 22 -14.23 19.29 0.65
C SER A 22 -13.37 18.21 1.29
N ARG A 23 -12.28 18.58 1.98
CA ARG A 23 -11.40 17.66 2.71
C ARG A 23 -12.14 16.94 3.84
N ALA A 24 -12.98 17.63 4.59
CA ALA A 24 -13.79 17.04 5.66
C ALA A 24 -14.81 16.02 5.10
N LYS A 25 -15.36 16.29 3.93
CA LYS A 25 -16.39 15.44 3.30
C LYS A 25 -15.82 14.24 2.55
N TYR A 26 -14.73 14.41 1.80
CA TYR A 26 -14.20 13.40 0.88
C TYR A 26 -12.84 12.84 1.27
N GLY A 27 -12.19 13.41 2.30
CA GLY A 27 -10.88 12.99 2.75
C GLY A 27 -9.72 13.54 1.91
N ARG A 28 -8.58 12.86 1.95
CA ARG A 28 -7.34 13.18 1.23
C ARG A 28 -7.20 12.30 -0.02
N ASN A 29 -6.44 12.78 -1.00
CA ASN A 29 -6.13 12.03 -2.22
C ASN A 29 -5.05 10.96 -1.95
N VAL A 30 -5.42 9.91 -1.25
CA VAL A 30 -4.53 8.80 -0.89
C VAL A 30 -5.09 7.49 -1.41
N LEU A 31 -4.28 6.74 -2.14
CA LEU A 31 -4.56 5.34 -2.44
C LEU A 31 -4.28 4.54 -1.17
N SER A 32 -5.29 4.29 -0.36
CA SER A 32 -5.11 3.54 0.88
C SER A 32 -5.16 2.04 0.62
N SER A 33 -3.99 1.42 0.60
CA SER A 33 -3.85 0.00 0.92
C SER A 33 -3.63 -0.15 2.43
N LYS A 34 -4.52 0.43 3.25
CA LYS A 34 -4.43 0.26 4.70
C LYS A 34 -4.93 -1.14 5.08
N LYS A 35 -4.02 -2.08 5.11
CA LYS A 35 -4.10 -3.12 6.14
C LYS A 35 -3.71 -2.40 7.44
N ASP A 36 -4.70 -2.06 8.27
CA ASP A 36 -4.45 -1.62 9.65
C ASP A 36 -3.73 -2.77 10.36
N TYR A 37 -2.41 -2.68 10.40
CA TYR A 37 -1.59 -3.61 11.16
C TYR A 37 -1.73 -3.26 12.63
N THR A 38 -2.79 -3.74 13.21
CA THR A 38 -2.98 -3.72 14.65
C THR A 38 -1.89 -4.57 15.29
N PHE A 39 -1.34 -4.15 16.42
CA PHE A 39 -0.37 -4.90 17.23
C PHE A 39 -0.76 -6.38 17.39
N LEU A 40 -2.06 -6.67 17.52
CA LEU A 40 -2.61 -8.02 17.57
C LEU A 40 -2.35 -8.84 16.29
N LEU A 41 -2.37 -8.21 15.11
CA LEU A 41 -2.06 -8.90 13.85
C LEU A 41 -0.56 -9.22 13.74
N ALA A 42 0.32 -8.35 14.26
CA ALA A 42 1.75 -8.60 14.33
C ALA A 42 2.06 -9.79 15.28
N ILE A 43 1.45 -9.85 16.46
CA ILE A 43 1.57 -10.99 17.37
C ILE A 43 1.05 -12.28 16.71
N LYS A 44 -0.11 -12.21 16.05
CA LYS A 44 -0.68 -13.36 15.34
C LYS A 44 0.21 -13.86 14.19
N SER A 45 0.96 -12.99 13.52
CA SER A 45 1.91 -13.40 12.48
C SER A 45 3.11 -14.12 13.07
N ILE A 46 3.66 -13.62 14.19
CA ILE A 46 4.77 -14.25 14.92
C ILE A 46 4.38 -15.64 15.45
N LEU A 47 3.18 -15.76 16.04
CA LEU A 47 2.67 -17.04 16.53
C LEU A 47 2.41 -18.08 15.44
N LYS A 48 2.36 -17.67 14.17
CA LYS A 48 2.25 -18.58 13.02
C LYS A 48 3.60 -19.06 12.47
N GLU A 49 4.70 -18.47 12.93
CA GLU A 49 6.04 -18.90 12.51
C GLU A 49 6.34 -20.31 13.03
N PRO A 50 6.78 -21.24 12.17
CA PRO A 50 7.05 -22.63 12.58
C PRO A 50 8.05 -22.75 13.72
N MET A 51 9.07 -21.86 13.76
CA MET A 51 10.07 -21.84 14.84
C MET A 51 9.44 -21.47 16.18
N VAL A 52 8.57 -20.47 16.22
CA VAL A 52 7.91 -20.02 17.43
C VAL A 52 6.95 -21.10 17.95
N ILE A 53 6.21 -21.75 17.05
CA ILE A 53 5.33 -22.88 17.42
C ILE A 53 6.15 -24.01 18.05
N LEU A 54 7.28 -24.37 17.46
CA LEU A 54 8.14 -25.43 17.95
C LEU A 54 8.71 -25.10 19.34
N LEU A 55 9.17 -23.86 19.54
CA LEU A 55 9.64 -23.37 20.84
C LEU A 55 8.53 -23.37 21.90
N LEU A 56 7.30 -22.98 21.54
CA LEU A 56 6.15 -23.02 22.44
C LEU A 56 5.83 -24.46 22.88
N VAL A 57 5.83 -25.40 21.92
CA VAL A 57 5.60 -26.82 22.23
C VAL A 57 6.70 -27.36 23.14
N ALA A 58 7.98 -27.08 22.82
CA ALA A 58 9.11 -27.53 23.65
C ALA A 58 9.03 -26.92 25.06
N SER A 59 8.82 -25.63 25.22
CA SER A 59 8.66 -24.95 26.51
C SER A 59 7.51 -25.57 27.30
N SER A 60 6.38 -25.88 26.67
CA SER A 60 5.24 -26.52 27.33
C SER A 60 5.59 -27.93 27.85
N ILE A 61 6.34 -28.71 27.07
CA ILE A 61 6.80 -30.06 27.49
C ILE A 61 7.70 -29.96 28.69
N TYR A 62 8.68 -29.03 28.73
CA TYR A 62 9.57 -28.83 29.88
C TYR A 62 8.79 -28.45 31.15
N PHE A 63 7.79 -27.58 31.06
CA PHE A 63 6.92 -27.25 32.18
C PHE A 63 6.15 -28.46 32.70
N ILE A 64 5.62 -29.32 31.80
CA ILE A 64 4.89 -30.56 32.21
C ILE A 64 5.84 -31.59 32.84
N SER A 65 7.09 -31.67 32.35
CA SER A 65 8.11 -32.58 32.86
C SER A 65 8.70 -32.16 34.23
N GLY A 66 8.32 -30.95 34.72
CA GLY A 66 8.82 -30.45 36.00
C GLY A 66 10.15 -29.69 35.91
N GLU A 67 10.75 -29.62 34.74
CA GLU A 67 12.00 -28.87 34.46
C GLU A 67 11.68 -27.37 34.24
N ILE A 68 11.29 -26.73 35.35
CA ILE A 68 10.77 -25.37 35.34
C ILE A 68 11.83 -24.36 34.83
N GLY A 69 13.13 -24.58 35.15
CA GLY A 69 14.23 -23.72 34.73
C GLY A 69 14.37 -23.65 33.19
N ASP A 70 14.38 -24.84 32.57
CA ASP A 70 14.51 -24.94 31.10
C ASP A 70 13.26 -24.45 30.40
N GLY A 71 12.07 -24.67 30.96
CA GLY A 71 10.81 -24.12 30.49
C GLY A 71 10.83 -22.57 30.45
N PHE A 72 11.30 -21.93 31.52
CA PHE A 72 11.45 -20.47 31.56
C PHE A 72 12.53 -19.95 30.63
N PHE A 73 13.63 -20.66 30.45
CA PHE A 73 14.67 -20.29 29.50
C PHE A 73 14.12 -20.24 28.07
N LEU A 74 13.38 -21.28 27.63
CA LEU A 74 12.74 -21.30 26.32
C LEU A 74 11.65 -20.23 26.18
N ALA A 75 10.84 -20.00 27.19
CA ALA A 75 9.86 -18.94 27.20
C ALA A 75 10.50 -17.54 27.04
N SER A 76 11.63 -17.31 27.74
CA SER A 76 12.39 -16.06 27.60
C SER A 76 12.96 -15.88 26.19
N ALA A 77 13.43 -16.97 25.57
CA ALA A 77 13.92 -16.97 24.20
C ALA A 77 12.81 -16.59 23.20
N ILE A 78 11.57 -17.09 23.40
CA ILE A 78 10.41 -16.71 22.56
C ILE A 78 10.13 -15.22 22.68
N ILE A 79 10.14 -14.66 23.89
CA ILE A 79 9.93 -13.23 24.12
C ILE A 79 11.02 -12.41 23.42
N LEU A 80 12.27 -12.83 23.52
CA LEU A 80 13.40 -12.14 22.88
C LEU A 80 13.28 -12.17 21.35
N VAL A 81 12.94 -13.31 20.75
CA VAL A 81 12.69 -13.44 19.31
C VAL A 81 11.51 -12.54 18.89
N ALA A 82 10.44 -12.51 19.68
CA ALA A 82 9.28 -11.66 19.38
C ALA A 82 9.65 -10.16 19.41
N ILE A 83 10.44 -9.71 20.39
CA ILE A 83 10.91 -8.32 20.48
C ILE A 83 11.78 -7.96 19.26
N ILE A 84 12.72 -8.84 18.89
CA ILE A 84 13.60 -8.62 17.73
C ILE A 84 12.75 -8.55 16.44
N SER A 85 11.83 -9.48 16.26
CA SER A 85 10.95 -9.53 15.07
C SER A 85 10.09 -8.26 14.95
N LEU A 86 9.46 -7.81 16.03
CA LEU A 86 8.68 -6.58 16.06
C LEU A 86 9.53 -5.34 15.77
N HIS A 87 10.73 -5.26 16.32
CA HIS A 87 11.65 -4.15 16.08
C HIS A 87 12.09 -4.10 14.62
N GLN A 88 12.43 -5.26 14.05
CA GLN A 88 12.86 -5.38 12.64
C GLN A 88 11.72 -5.02 11.68
N ASP A 89 10.49 -5.48 11.92
CA ASP A 89 9.31 -5.16 11.13
C ASP A 89 9.01 -3.64 11.17
N SER A 90 9.03 -3.04 12.36
CA SER A 90 8.84 -1.59 12.53
C SER A 90 9.90 -0.78 11.78
N ARG A 91 11.17 -1.17 11.85
CA ARG A 91 12.26 -0.49 11.13
C ARG A 91 12.11 -0.57 9.61
N SER A 92 11.74 -1.74 9.10
CA SER A 92 11.49 -1.95 7.67
C SER A 92 10.34 -1.09 7.15
N ARG A 93 9.23 -1.01 7.88
CA ARG A 93 8.07 -0.18 7.54
C ARG A 93 8.39 1.31 7.52
N ASN A 94 9.09 1.79 8.54
CA ASN A 94 9.50 3.20 8.60
C ASN A 94 10.42 3.59 7.44
N ALA A 95 11.27 2.66 6.97
CA ALA A 95 12.11 2.89 5.79
C ALA A 95 11.26 3.02 4.51
N ILE A 96 10.28 2.13 4.31
CA ILE A 96 9.36 2.17 3.16
C ILE A 96 8.49 3.44 3.21
N GLU A 97 8.00 3.83 4.38
CA GLU A 97 7.19 5.05 4.55
C GLU A 97 7.99 6.31 4.20
N LYS A 98 9.24 6.40 4.65
CA LYS A 98 10.14 7.50 4.26
C LYS A 98 10.35 7.55 2.75
N LEU A 99 10.60 6.42 2.09
CA LEU A 99 10.74 6.36 0.63
C LEU A 99 9.47 6.84 -0.07
N LYS A 100 8.29 6.48 0.44
CA LYS A 100 7.01 6.93 -0.09
C LYS A 100 6.86 8.45 -0.01
N ILE A 101 7.27 9.07 1.11
CA ILE A 101 7.23 10.54 1.27
C ILE A 101 8.12 11.23 0.24
N TYR A 102 9.33 10.73 0.00
CA TYR A 102 10.26 11.30 -0.99
C TYR A 102 9.81 11.14 -2.45
N SER A 103 8.97 10.16 -2.74
CA SER A 103 8.47 9.89 -4.10
C SER A 103 7.08 10.49 -4.37
N GLN A 104 6.52 11.27 -3.45
CA GLN A 104 5.22 11.90 -3.66
C GLN A 104 5.30 12.99 -4.74
N PRO A 105 4.46 12.91 -5.77
CA PRO A 105 4.45 13.93 -6.82
C PRO A 105 3.86 15.23 -6.27
N TYR A 106 4.48 16.34 -6.66
CA TYR A 106 3.89 17.67 -6.51
C TYR A 106 2.97 17.96 -7.69
N CYS A 107 1.99 18.81 -7.45
CA CYS A 107 1.07 19.25 -8.47
C CYS A 107 0.73 20.74 -8.29
N LYS A 108 0.41 21.41 -9.41
CA LYS A 108 0.04 22.82 -9.42
C LYS A 108 -1.47 22.96 -9.48
N VAL A 109 -2.02 23.75 -8.57
CA VAL A 109 -3.47 24.02 -8.52
C VAL A 109 -3.75 25.50 -8.53
N ILE A 110 -4.96 25.86 -8.92
CA ILE A 110 -5.47 27.23 -8.81
C ILE A 110 -6.42 27.27 -7.61
N ARG A 111 -6.05 28.05 -6.58
CA ARG A 111 -6.88 28.34 -5.40
C ARG A 111 -6.84 29.83 -5.12
N ASN A 112 -7.92 30.42 -4.63
CA ASN A 112 -8.03 31.85 -4.34
C ASN A 112 -7.58 32.79 -5.48
N GLY A 113 -7.69 32.33 -6.73
CA GLY A 113 -7.25 33.08 -7.92
C GLY A 113 -5.74 33.10 -8.17
N SER A 114 -4.96 32.34 -7.40
CA SER A 114 -3.50 32.18 -7.54
C SER A 114 -3.12 30.72 -7.80
N THR A 115 -1.98 30.53 -8.49
CA THR A 115 -1.41 29.19 -8.66
C THR A 115 -0.53 28.88 -7.47
N GLU A 116 -0.75 27.74 -6.87
CA GLU A 116 0.07 27.18 -5.77
C GLU A 116 0.51 25.76 -6.10
N GLU A 117 1.66 25.36 -5.57
CA GLU A 117 2.19 24.02 -5.68
C GLU A 117 1.97 23.28 -4.37
N LEU A 118 1.42 22.08 -4.44
CA LEU A 118 1.12 21.27 -3.28
C LEU A 118 1.42 19.78 -3.54
N ILE A 119 1.53 19.02 -2.47
CA ILE A 119 1.68 17.56 -2.52
C ILE A 119 0.36 16.97 -3.03
N SER A 120 0.43 16.01 -3.95
CA SER A 120 -0.74 15.39 -4.58
C SER A 120 -1.77 14.84 -3.58
N GLU A 121 -1.33 14.43 -2.39
CA GLU A 121 -2.21 13.97 -1.31
C GLU A 121 -3.13 15.05 -0.75
N ASP A 122 -2.77 16.33 -0.90
CA ASP A 122 -3.55 17.48 -0.42
C ASP A 122 -4.57 18.01 -1.43
N LEU A 123 -4.66 17.37 -2.61
CA LEU A 123 -5.74 17.61 -3.57
C LEU A 123 -7.10 17.27 -2.97
N VAL A 124 -8.09 18.07 -3.30
CA VAL A 124 -9.48 17.84 -2.92
C VAL A 124 -10.40 17.87 -4.15
N ILE A 125 -11.58 17.27 -4.01
CA ILE A 125 -12.60 17.35 -5.06
C ILE A 125 -13.03 18.81 -5.27
N GLY A 126 -13.04 19.23 -6.53
CA GLY A 126 -13.35 20.61 -6.94
C GLY A 126 -12.12 21.47 -7.21
N ASP A 127 -10.91 21.05 -6.81
CA ASP A 127 -9.67 21.75 -7.17
C ASP A 127 -9.51 21.89 -8.69
N HIS A 128 -8.86 22.97 -9.09
CA HIS A 128 -8.47 23.19 -10.48
C HIS A 128 -6.99 22.86 -10.65
N LEU A 129 -6.72 21.67 -11.14
CA LEU A 129 -5.38 21.13 -11.38
C LEU A 129 -4.84 21.65 -12.70
N ILE A 130 -3.59 22.13 -12.73
CA ILE A 130 -2.86 22.49 -13.93
C ILE A 130 -2.01 21.30 -14.31
N LEU A 131 -2.16 20.84 -15.55
CA LEU A 131 -1.41 19.74 -16.13
C LEU A 131 -0.57 20.28 -17.29
N ASP A 132 0.75 20.22 -17.11
CA ASP A 132 1.75 20.58 -18.10
C ASP A 132 2.36 19.32 -18.74
N GLU A 133 2.93 19.45 -19.93
CA GLU A 133 3.72 18.40 -20.56
C GLU A 133 4.79 17.83 -19.61
N GLY A 134 4.93 16.51 -19.57
CA GLY A 134 5.89 15.83 -18.71
C GLY A 134 5.39 15.57 -17.28
N THR A 135 4.14 15.93 -16.94
CA THR A 135 3.57 15.71 -15.62
C THR A 135 2.67 14.47 -15.56
N PHE A 136 2.51 13.90 -14.37
CA PHE A 136 1.52 12.85 -14.11
C PHE A 136 0.20 13.44 -13.64
N VAL A 137 -0.88 12.87 -14.11
CA VAL A 137 -2.22 13.18 -13.61
C VAL A 137 -2.40 12.50 -12.24
N THR A 138 -2.64 13.30 -11.21
CA THR A 138 -2.63 12.84 -9.81
C THR A 138 -4.02 12.52 -9.25
N ALA A 139 -5.09 12.88 -9.97
CA ALA A 139 -6.48 12.60 -9.60
C ALA A 139 -7.36 12.59 -10.86
N ASP A 140 -8.57 12.01 -10.80
CA ASP A 140 -9.49 12.04 -11.92
C ASP A 140 -10.20 13.40 -12.00
N GLY A 141 -10.36 13.91 -13.21
CA GLY A 141 -11.03 15.21 -13.41
C GLY A 141 -11.53 15.45 -14.81
N CYS A 142 -12.32 16.52 -14.92
CA CYS A 142 -12.90 16.98 -16.17
C CYS A 142 -12.13 18.20 -16.69
N ILE A 143 -11.75 18.18 -17.98
CA ILE A 143 -11.04 19.28 -18.63
C ILE A 143 -11.98 20.48 -18.76
N ILE A 144 -11.55 21.63 -18.21
CA ILE A 144 -12.25 22.90 -18.33
C ILE A 144 -11.58 23.84 -19.34
N HIS A 145 -10.28 23.65 -19.54
CA HIS A 145 -9.49 24.36 -20.56
C HIS A 145 -8.37 23.44 -21.04
N SER A 146 -8.08 23.47 -22.35
CA SER A 146 -6.99 22.69 -22.94
C SER A 146 -6.37 23.45 -24.11
N ASN A 147 -5.09 23.21 -24.35
CA ASN A 147 -4.34 23.70 -25.49
C ASN A 147 -3.40 22.57 -25.96
N ASP A 148 -3.68 21.99 -27.13
CA ASP A 148 -2.95 20.88 -27.76
C ASP A 148 -2.65 19.71 -26.79
N PHE A 149 -3.62 19.43 -25.93
CA PHE A 149 -3.42 18.53 -24.80
C PHE A 149 -3.61 17.06 -25.18
N SER A 150 -2.57 16.25 -24.93
CA SER A 150 -2.61 14.81 -25.14
C SER A 150 -2.07 14.07 -23.92
N VAL A 151 -2.66 12.92 -23.63
CA VAL A 151 -2.29 12.06 -22.50
C VAL A 151 -2.05 10.63 -22.95
N ASN A 152 -1.09 9.98 -22.33
CA ASN A 152 -0.87 8.54 -22.46
C ASN A 152 -1.67 7.82 -21.36
N GLU A 153 -2.66 7.02 -21.76
CA GLU A 153 -3.55 6.28 -20.88
C GLU A 153 -3.19 4.79 -20.77
N SER A 154 -1.99 4.40 -21.19
CA SER A 154 -1.55 3.00 -21.27
C SER A 154 -1.68 2.24 -19.95
N ILE A 155 -1.50 2.91 -18.82
CA ILE A 155 -1.68 2.32 -17.49
C ILE A 155 -3.11 1.81 -17.23
N LEU A 156 -4.09 2.38 -17.91
CA LEU A 156 -5.51 2.05 -17.75
C LEU A 156 -6.07 1.20 -18.89
N THR A 157 -5.57 1.41 -20.11
CA THR A 157 -6.12 0.79 -21.34
C THR A 157 -5.21 -0.32 -21.88
N GLY A 158 -3.92 -0.28 -21.57
CA GLY A 158 -2.89 -1.12 -22.17
C GLY A 158 -2.42 -0.63 -23.55
N GLU A 159 -3.01 0.45 -24.07
CA GLU A 159 -2.67 1.02 -25.38
C GLU A 159 -1.59 2.10 -25.25
N ALA A 160 -0.48 1.97 -25.99
CA ALA A 160 0.67 2.87 -25.87
C ALA A 160 0.49 4.23 -26.58
N PHE A 161 -0.59 4.44 -27.31
CA PHE A 161 -0.82 5.68 -28.05
C PHE A 161 -1.37 6.80 -27.17
N SER A 162 -0.85 8.01 -27.40
CA SER A 162 -1.38 9.21 -26.75
C SER A 162 -2.75 9.58 -27.31
N VAL A 163 -3.66 9.94 -26.43
CA VAL A 163 -5.03 10.34 -26.75
C VAL A 163 -5.14 11.86 -26.63
N PHE A 164 -5.55 12.51 -27.72
CA PHE A 164 -5.84 13.93 -27.70
C PHE A 164 -7.16 14.19 -26.97
N LYS A 165 -7.12 15.04 -25.94
CA LYS A 165 -8.25 15.39 -25.09
C LYS A 165 -8.56 16.88 -25.18
N ASP A 166 -9.83 17.21 -25.23
CA ASP A 166 -10.30 18.59 -25.25
C ASP A 166 -11.66 18.70 -24.55
N LYS A 167 -11.95 19.87 -23.98
CA LYS A 167 -13.22 20.13 -23.28
C LYS A 167 -14.48 19.94 -24.13
N THR A 168 -14.34 20.07 -25.45
CA THR A 168 -15.47 19.96 -26.40
C THR A 168 -15.75 18.53 -26.83
N LYS A 169 -14.81 17.61 -26.56
CA LYS A 169 -14.97 16.20 -26.88
C LYS A 169 -15.91 15.51 -25.90
N LYS A 170 -16.55 14.44 -26.37
CA LYS A 170 -17.41 13.59 -25.55
C LYS A 170 -16.65 12.99 -24.39
N ASP A 171 -15.36 12.64 -24.57
CA ASP A 171 -14.43 12.19 -23.56
C ASP A 171 -13.48 13.33 -23.19
N ASN A 172 -13.91 14.15 -22.24
CA ASN A 172 -13.16 15.27 -21.69
C ASN A 172 -12.60 14.96 -20.28
N MET A 173 -12.53 13.68 -19.93
CA MET A 173 -12.00 13.22 -18.65
C MET A 173 -10.53 12.89 -18.74
N VAL A 174 -9.78 13.20 -17.68
CA VAL A 174 -8.43 12.72 -17.42
C VAL A 174 -8.43 11.85 -16.18
N TYR A 175 -7.51 10.91 -16.11
CA TYR A 175 -7.50 9.88 -15.09
C TYR A 175 -6.18 9.83 -14.36
N SER A 176 -6.25 9.58 -13.05
CA SER A 176 -5.08 9.38 -12.19
C SER A 176 -4.15 8.29 -12.73
N GLY A 177 -2.84 8.54 -12.65
CA GLY A 177 -1.79 7.63 -13.12
C GLY A 177 -1.45 7.78 -14.59
N THR A 178 -2.20 8.54 -15.38
CA THR A 178 -1.86 8.83 -16.78
C THR A 178 -0.77 9.90 -16.87
N PHE A 179 -0.10 9.98 -18.03
CA PHE A 179 1.04 10.86 -18.26
C PHE A 179 0.74 11.86 -19.38
N VAL A 180 1.01 13.16 -19.14
CA VAL A 180 0.82 14.21 -20.14
C VAL A 180 1.96 14.18 -21.15
N THR A 181 1.65 13.88 -22.40
CA THR A 181 2.61 13.76 -23.50
C THR A 181 2.82 15.05 -24.27
N SER A 182 1.83 15.93 -24.28
CA SER A 182 1.95 17.25 -24.91
C SER A 182 0.88 18.23 -24.41
N GLY A 183 1.20 19.52 -24.52
CA GLY A 183 0.27 20.61 -24.28
C GLY A 183 0.00 20.92 -22.80
N LEU A 184 -1.07 21.66 -22.59
CA LEU A 184 -1.48 22.13 -21.27
C LEU A 184 -2.99 21.96 -21.10
N ALA A 185 -3.42 21.56 -19.90
CA ALA A 185 -4.83 21.56 -19.54
C ALA A 185 -5.05 22.09 -18.12
N ILE A 186 -6.24 22.66 -17.90
CA ILE A 186 -6.77 22.94 -16.57
C ILE A 186 -7.96 22.01 -16.35
N VAL A 187 -7.90 21.26 -15.27
CA VAL A 187 -8.81 20.16 -14.98
C VAL A 187 -9.48 20.39 -13.64
N LYS A 188 -10.79 20.29 -13.58
CA LYS A 188 -11.53 20.29 -12.32
C LYS A 188 -11.59 18.87 -11.78
N ILE A 189 -11.06 18.66 -10.57
CA ILE A 189 -11.02 17.35 -9.93
C ILE A 189 -12.42 16.87 -9.55
N THR A 190 -12.73 15.63 -9.95
CA THR A 190 -14.01 14.97 -9.66
C THR A 190 -13.90 13.79 -8.71
N ASN A 191 -12.78 13.05 -8.77
CA ASN A 191 -12.55 11.89 -7.91
C ASN A 191 -11.09 11.86 -7.42
N ILE A 192 -10.90 11.43 -6.18
CA ILE A 192 -9.60 11.35 -5.52
C ILE A 192 -9.38 9.96 -4.91
N GLY A 193 -8.14 9.59 -4.67
CA GLY A 193 -7.75 8.37 -3.95
C GLY A 193 -8.39 7.10 -4.52
N ASN A 194 -9.02 6.32 -3.65
CA ASN A 194 -9.65 5.04 -4.01
C ASN A 194 -10.85 5.17 -4.93
N ASP A 195 -11.45 6.35 -5.07
CA ASP A 195 -12.59 6.59 -5.95
C ASP A 195 -12.17 6.92 -7.37
N THR A 196 -10.89 7.15 -7.64
CA THR A 196 -10.34 7.28 -8.99
C THR A 196 -10.46 5.97 -9.77
N ARG A 197 -10.37 6.06 -11.09
CA ARG A 197 -10.39 4.86 -11.96
C ARG A 197 -9.24 3.90 -11.62
N LEU A 198 -8.04 4.44 -11.40
CA LEU A 198 -6.87 3.67 -10.98
C LEU A 198 -7.07 3.06 -9.58
N GLY A 199 -7.64 3.83 -8.64
CA GLY A 199 -7.94 3.37 -7.28
C GLY A 199 -8.92 2.20 -7.24
N LYS A 200 -9.97 2.24 -8.09
CA LYS A 200 -10.92 1.13 -8.24
C LYS A 200 -10.28 -0.14 -8.79
N ILE A 201 -9.38 0.01 -9.77
CA ILE A 201 -8.59 -1.12 -10.29
C ILE A 201 -7.71 -1.70 -9.18
N GLY A 202 -6.98 -0.86 -8.45
CA GLY A 202 -6.14 -1.28 -7.32
C GLY A 202 -6.93 -2.04 -6.26
N LYS A 203 -8.09 -1.53 -5.85
CA LYS A 203 -8.97 -2.18 -4.88
C LYS A 203 -9.51 -3.53 -5.38
N SER A 204 -9.79 -3.65 -6.68
CA SER A 204 -10.23 -4.92 -7.27
C SER A 204 -9.09 -5.95 -7.25
N LEU A 205 -7.84 -5.53 -7.44
CA LEU A 205 -6.66 -6.39 -7.37
C LEU A 205 -6.36 -6.84 -5.92
N GLU A 206 -6.61 -6.00 -4.92
CA GLU A 206 -6.45 -6.38 -3.50
C GLU A 206 -7.39 -7.53 -3.07
N SER A 207 -8.52 -7.70 -3.75
CA SER A 207 -9.46 -8.79 -3.48
C SER A 207 -8.98 -10.14 -4.03
N ILE A 208 -7.95 -10.15 -4.89
CA ILE A 208 -7.35 -11.36 -5.41
C ILE A 208 -6.38 -11.89 -4.34
N THR A 209 -6.73 -13.01 -3.74
CA THR A 209 -5.85 -13.73 -2.80
C THR A 209 -4.57 -14.13 -3.52
N GLU A 210 -3.42 -13.76 -2.97
CA GLU A 210 -2.12 -14.23 -3.47
C GLU A 210 -2.11 -15.76 -3.47
N GLU A 211 -2.09 -16.36 -4.64
CA GLU A 211 -1.89 -17.80 -4.76
C GLU A 211 -0.43 -18.12 -4.41
N LYS A 212 -0.26 -19.08 -3.51
CA LYS A 212 1.07 -19.56 -3.13
C LYS A 212 1.80 -20.08 -4.35
N THR A 213 3.04 -19.67 -4.51
CA THR A 213 3.87 -20.20 -5.60
C THR A 213 4.02 -21.71 -5.50
N PRO A 214 4.19 -22.44 -6.62
CA PRO A 214 4.44 -23.89 -6.60
C PRO A 214 5.60 -24.28 -5.69
N LEU A 215 6.68 -23.47 -5.67
CA LEU A 215 7.83 -23.66 -4.80
C LEU A 215 7.47 -23.52 -3.32
N GLU A 216 6.73 -22.47 -2.94
CA GLU A 216 6.27 -22.25 -1.57
C GLU A 216 5.38 -23.40 -1.08
N THR A 217 4.53 -23.91 -1.95
CA THR A 217 3.69 -25.09 -1.66
C THR A 217 4.53 -26.33 -1.42
N GLN A 218 5.55 -26.59 -2.26
CA GLN A 218 6.46 -27.72 -2.10
C GLN A 218 7.28 -27.62 -0.81
N ILE A 219 7.82 -26.44 -0.51
CA ILE A 219 8.55 -26.18 0.75
C ILE A 219 7.63 -26.41 1.96
N SER A 220 6.41 -25.91 1.93
CA SER A 220 5.44 -26.10 3.01
C SER A 220 5.10 -27.58 3.24
N VAL A 221 4.92 -28.36 2.16
CA VAL A 221 4.68 -29.81 2.25
C VAL A 221 5.91 -30.54 2.79
N PHE A 222 7.11 -30.17 2.33
CA PHE A 222 8.36 -30.75 2.81
C PHE A 222 8.56 -30.49 4.31
N VAL A 223 8.41 -29.24 4.75
CA VAL A 223 8.51 -28.86 6.18
C VAL A 223 7.50 -29.65 7.03
N LYS A 224 6.24 -29.76 6.59
CA LYS A 224 5.25 -30.56 7.32
C LYS A 224 5.65 -32.02 7.46
N LYS A 225 6.21 -32.65 6.41
CA LYS A 225 6.70 -34.03 6.46
C LYS A 225 7.88 -34.19 7.43
N MET A 226 8.81 -33.22 7.43
CA MET A 226 9.96 -33.22 8.35
C MET A 226 9.53 -33.04 9.79
N VAL A 227 8.60 -32.14 10.07
CA VAL A 227 8.04 -31.94 11.42
C VAL A 227 7.34 -33.21 11.89
N PHE A 228 6.54 -33.85 11.05
CA PHE A 228 5.86 -35.10 11.39
C PHE A 228 6.84 -36.23 11.69
N ALA A 229 7.86 -36.43 10.85
CA ALA A 229 8.92 -37.44 11.07
C ALA A 229 9.70 -37.14 12.36
N GLY A 230 10.08 -35.89 12.60
CA GLY A 230 10.77 -35.47 13.82
C GLY A 230 9.92 -35.71 15.07
N THR A 231 8.63 -35.43 15.01
CA THR A 231 7.71 -35.71 16.14
C THR A 231 7.62 -37.21 16.44
N ILE A 232 7.56 -38.08 15.41
CA ILE A 232 7.55 -39.53 15.62
C ILE A 232 8.84 -39.99 16.28
N ILE A 233 9.99 -39.56 15.78
CA ILE A 233 11.29 -39.92 16.37
C ILE A 233 11.37 -39.45 17.82
N PHE A 234 10.96 -38.23 18.10
CA PHE A 234 10.93 -37.69 19.47
C PHE A 234 10.06 -38.54 20.39
N LEU A 235 8.85 -38.90 19.94
CA LEU A 235 7.97 -39.77 20.76
C LEU A 235 8.58 -41.14 21.03
N ILE A 236 9.25 -41.75 20.04
CA ILE A 236 9.94 -43.05 20.23
C ILE A 236 11.04 -42.91 21.25
N VAL A 237 11.90 -41.90 21.13
CA VAL A 237 13.00 -41.67 22.12
C VAL A 237 12.44 -41.38 23.50
N TRP A 238 11.38 -40.59 23.59
CA TRP A 238 10.73 -40.28 24.88
C TRP A 238 10.15 -41.55 25.53
N ILE A 239 9.48 -42.41 24.78
CA ILE A 239 8.93 -43.69 25.27
C ILE A 239 10.06 -44.59 25.77
N ILE A 240 11.14 -44.72 24.99
CA ILE A 240 12.30 -45.55 25.38
C ILE A 240 12.91 -45.04 26.69
N ASN A 241 13.12 -43.76 26.82
CA ASN A 241 13.69 -43.10 27.99
C ASN A 241 12.77 -43.27 29.22
N TYR A 242 11.45 -43.13 29.02
CA TYR A 242 10.46 -43.36 30.06
C TYR A 242 10.52 -44.80 30.61
N TYR A 243 10.60 -45.78 29.72
CA TYR A 243 10.72 -47.21 30.14
C TYR A 243 12.06 -47.51 30.83
N GLN A 244 13.16 -46.89 30.43
CA GLN A 244 14.47 -47.06 31.09
C GLN A 244 14.55 -46.38 32.46
N SER A 245 13.80 -45.30 32.68
CA SER A 245 13.76 -44.59 33.94
C SER A 245 12.87 -45.29 34.98
N TYR A 246 12.03 -46.22 34.57
CA TYR A 246 11.09 -46.95 35.45
C TYR A 246 11.61 -48.34 35.85
N ASN A 247 12.69 -48.85 35.23
CA ASN A 247 13.39 -50.06 35.58
C ASN A 247 14.74 -49.77 36.27
#